data_871d91d5a21fabf4d8d4d1a3da15b0ad
#
_entry.id   871d91d5a21fabf4d8d4d1a3da15b0ad
#
_cell.length_a   1.000
_cell.length_b   1.000
_cell.length_c   1.000
_cell.angle_alpha   90.00
_cell.angle_beta   90.00
_cell.angle_gamma   90.00
#
_symmetry.space_group_name_H-M   'P 1'
#
loop_
_entity.id
_entity.type
_entity.pdbx_description
1 polymer ?
#
loop_
_entity_poly.entity_id
_entity_poly.type
_entity_poly.pdbx_seq_one_letter_code
_entity_poly.pdbx_strand_id
1 'polypeptide(L)'
;MFKFWGDGSAEAKALVDAIAVRSTENFNWTFIFILAVVFYVYWTEIKNKKYETVYAGLALYGVHWLYEIANAIIGHVTGYPLWSVSNKSTTFILLIGVCWELSMMFSLAGMISFKMLPDDRNKRYFAKNGKKGLSCKLVGAVEMAVLFALFESFL
;
A
#
# COMPACT_ATOMS: atom_id res chain seq x y z
N MET A 1 -14.83 22.81 -9.17
CA MET A 1 -15.11 21.47 -9.67
C MET A 1 -13.81 20.92 -10.23
N PHE A 2 -13.13 20.04 -9.51
CA PHE A 2 -11.86 19.47 -9.96
C PHE A 2 -12.15 18.42 -11.04
N LYS A 3 -11.79 18.70 -12.29
CA LYS A 3 -11.74 17.67 -13.34
C LYS A 3 -10.41 16.93 -13.19
N PHE A 4 -10.42 15.83 -12.47
CA PHE A 4 -9.23 14.97 -12.34
C PHE A 4 -8.94 14.16 -13.60
N TRP A 5 -9.87 14.14 -14.57
CA TRP A 5 -9.81 13.29 -15.74
C TRP A 5 -10.17 14.10 -16.99
N GLY A 6 -9.50 13.79 -18.08
CA GLY A 6 -9.96 14.26 -19.39
C GLY A 6 -11.39 13.75 -19.66
N ASP A 7 -12.11 14.40 -20.52
CA ASP A 7 -13.55 14.28 -20.77
C ASP A 7 -14.06 12.88 -21.23
N GLY A 8 -13.31 11.81 -21.00
CA GLY A 8 -13.47 10.64 -21.83
C GLY A 8 -13.97 9.35 -21.23
N SER A 9 -13.76 9.03 -19.96
CA SER A 9 -14.22 7.73 -19.49
C SER A 9 -15.33 7.82 -18.45
N ALA A 10 -16.39 7.03 -18.65
CA ALA A 10 -17.48 6.89 -17.69
C ALA A 10 -16.96 6.40 -16.31
N GLU A 11 -15.90 5.59 -16.33
CA GLU A 11 -15.24 5.08 -15.13
C GLU A 11 -14.51 6.18 -14.34
N ALA A 12 -13.82 7.08 -15.04
CA ALA A 12 -13.15 8.22 -14.42
C ALA A 12 -14.16 9.16 -13.75
N LYS A 13 -15.28 9.42 -14.41
CA LYS A 13 -16.36 10.23 -13.86
C LYS A 13 -16.99 9.58 -12.63
N ALA A 14 -17.28 8.28 -12.71
CA ALA A 14 -17.83 7.53 -11.59
C ALA A 14 -16.88 7.53 -10.37
N LEU A 15 -15.57 7.49 -10.61
CA LEU A 15 -14.56 7.55 -9.55
C LEU A 15 -14.50 8.93 -8.90
N VAL A 16 -14.54 9.99 -9.71
CA VAL A 16 -14.58 11.38 -9.19
C VAL A 16 -15.84 11.61 -8.38
N ASP A 17 -16.97 11.14 -8.88
CA ASP A 17 -18.25 11.26 -8.17
C ASP A 17 -18.24 10.48 -6.85
N ALA A 18 -17.65 9.27 -6.84
CA ALA A 18 -17.48 8.46 -5.62
C ALA A 18 -16.58 9.14 -4.58
N ILE A 19 -15.47 9.78 -5.00
CA ILE A 19 -14.61 10.56 -4.12
C ILE A 19 -15.34 11.79 -3.57
N ALA A 20 -16.10 12.48 -4.41
CA ALA A 20 -16.82 13.70 -4.04
C ALA A 20 -17.93 13.42 -3.03
N VAL A 21 -18.69 12.36 -3.23
CA VAL A 21 -19.83 12.00 -2.36
C VAL A 21 -19.39 11.27 -1.10
N ARG A 22 -18.25 10.58 -1.12
CA ARG A 22 -17.78 9.73 -0.02
C ARG A 22 -18.90 8.83 0.51
N SER A 23 -19.61 8.20 -0.42
CA SER A 23 -20.78 7.37 -0.11
C SER A 23 -20.39 6.19 0.78
N THR A 24 -21.23 5.91 1.77
CA THR A 24 -21.13 4.71 2.62
C THR A 24 -21.91 3.53 2.05
N GLU A 25 -22.45 3.63 0.84
CA GLU A 25 -23.26 2.57 0.22
C GLU A 25 -22.49 1.26 0.03
N ASN A 26 -21.19 1.35 -0.16
CA ASN A 26 -20.31 0.20 -0.32
C ASN A 26 -19.67 -0.27 1.00
N PHE A 27 -20.18 0.23 2.16
CA PHE A 27 -19.64 -0.18 3.45
C PHE A 27 -19.81 -1.69 3.64
N ASN A 28 -18.70 -2.37 3.90
CA ASN A 28 -18.68 -3.82 4.06
C ASN A 28 -17.88 -4.27 5.31
N TRP A 29 -18.10 -5.53 5.71
CA TRP A 29 -17.42 -6.11 6.86
C TRP A 29 -15.91 -6.30 6.66
N THR A 30 -15.43 -6.34 5.41
CA THR A 30 -14.00 -6.43 5.10
C THR A 30 -13.23 -5.25 5.68
N PHE A 31 -13.78 -4.04 5.58
CA PHE A 31 -13.20 -2.85 6.20
C PHE A 31 -13.04 -3.02 7.72
N ILE A 32 -14.10 -3.45 8.41
CA ILE A 32 -14.08 -3.66 9.86
C ILE A 32 -13.05 -4.74 10.24
N PHE A 33 -12.99 -5.83 9.47
CA PHE A 33 -12.05 -6.91 9.71
C PHE A 33 -10.60 -6.42 9.57
N ILE A 34 -10.26 -5.74 8.48
CA ILE A 34 -8.91 -5.21 8.25
C ILE A 34 -8.55 -4.21 9.35
N LEU A 35 -9.47 -3.32 9.71
CA LEU A 35 -9.27 -2.34 10.78
C LEU A 35 -8.95 -3.04 12.11
N ALA A 36 -9.71 -4.07 12.47
CA ALA A 36 -9.48 -4.84 13.68
C ALA A 36 -8.11 -5.54 13.67
N VAL A 37 -7.71 -6.12 12.52
CA VAL A 37 -6.38 -6.74 12.36
C VAL A 37 -5.27 -5.71 12.52
N VAL A 38 -5.39 -4.54 11.89
CA VAL A 38 -4.41 -3.44 12.02
C VAL A 38 -4.26 -3.04 13.48
N PHE A 39 -5.36 -2.76 14.18
CA PHE A 39 -5.32 -2.42 15.60
C PHE A 39 -4.67 -3.50 16.44
N TYR A 40 -5.03 -4.77 16.23
CA TYR A 40 -4.47 -5.89 16.97
C TYR A 40 -2.96 -6.01 16.77
N VAL A 41 -2.49 -5.92 15.52
CA VAL A 41 -1.07 -6.05 15.20
C VAL A 41 -0.28 -4.88 15.80
N TYR A 42 -0.72 -3.64 15.58
CA TYR A 42 -0.06 -2.46 16.15
C TYR A 42 -0.03 -2.49 17.67
N TRP A 43 -1.16 -2.81 18.29
CA TRP A 43 -1.24 -2.94 19.75
C TRP A 43 -0.26 -3.97 20.29
N THR A 44 -0.19 -5.13 19.63
CA THR A 44 0.71 -6.22 20.03
C THR A 44 2.18 -5.80 19.94
N GLU A 45 2.58 -5.15 18.84
CA GLU A 45 3.97 -4.69 18.67
C GLU A 45 4.34 -3.57 19.66
N ILE A 46 3.43 -2.64 19.91
CA ILE A 46 3.62 -1.57 20.90
C ILE A 46 3.75 -2.16 22.32
N LYS A 47 2.85 -3.10 22.69
CA LYS A 47 2.88 -3.78 23.99
C LYS A 47 4.20 -4.54 24.19
N ASN A 48 4.72 -5.15 23.13
CA ASN A 48 5.98 -5.87 23.14
C ASN A 48 7.21 -4.95 22.99
N LYS A 49 7.01 -3.62 22.96
CA LYS A 49 8.07 -2.60 22.78
C LYS A 49 8.88 -2.76 21.48
N LYS A 50 8.30 -3.37 20.45
CA LYS A 50 8.93 -3.56 19.14
C LYS A 50 8.66 -2.36 18.22
N TYR A 51 9.11 -1.19 18.63
CA TYR A 51 8.84 0.07 17.94
C TYR A 51 9.44 0.11 16.53
N GLU A 52 10.54 -0.58 16.26
CA GLU A 52 11.11 -0.66 14.91
C GLU A 52 10.14 -1.26 13.90
N THR A 53 9.40 -2.31 14.30
CA THR A 53 8.35 -2.91 13.47
C THR A 53 7.22 -1.91 13.20
N VAL A 54 6.81 -1.17 14.23
CA VAL A 54 5.78 -0.13 14.12
C VAL A 54 6.22 0.97 13.13
N TYR A 55 7.46 1.46 13.27
CA TYR A 55 8.00 2.46 12.35
C TYR A 55 8.12 1.95 10.92
N ALA A 56 8.46 0.68 10.72
CA ALA A 56 8.49 0.09 9.39
C ALA A 56 7.10 0.06 8.72
N GLY A 57 6.06 -0.28 9.49
CA GLY A 57 4.67 -0.19 9.02
C GLY A 57 4.27 1.23 8.61
N LEU A 58 4.56 2.21 9.48
CA LEU A 58 4.28 3.62 9.22
C LEU A 58 5.10 4.17 8.04
N ALA A 59 6.35 3.71 7.88
CA ALA A 59 7.20 4.14 6.78
C ALA A 59 6.63 3.67 5.43
N LEU A 60 6.24 2.39 5.31
CA LEU A 60 5.66 1.89 4.06
C LEU A 60 4.29 2.53 3.78
N TYR A 61 3.48 2.74 4.80
CA TYR A 61 2.26 3.52 4.70
C TYR A 61 2.53 4.93 4.14
N GLY A 62 3.52 5.64 4.67
CA GLY A 62 3.89 6.97 4.19
C GLY A 62 4.41 6.97 2.76
N VAL A 63 5.25 6.01 2.39
CA VAL A 63 5.74 5.85 1.02
C VAL A 63 4.59 5.57 0.05
N HIS A 64 3.66 4.70 0.42
CA HIS A 64 2.46 4.45 -0.37
C HIS A 64 1.69 5.75 -0.63
N TRP A 65 1.45 6.58 0.40
CA TRP A 65 0.78 7.87 0.23
C TRP A 65 1.53 8.82 -0.70
N LEU A 66 2.86 8.84 -0.68
CA LEU A 66 3.63 9.66 -1.62
C LEU A 66 3.42 9.21 -3.07
N TYR A 67 3.38 7.90 -3.33
CA TYR A 67 3.07 7.37 -4.66
C TYR A 67 1.64 7.73 -5.10
N GLU A 68 0.68 7.65 -4.20
CA GLU A 68 -0.71 7.98 -4.51
C GLU A 68 -0.92 9.47 -4.80
N ILE A 69 -0.23 10.35 -4.06
CA ILE A 69 -0.24 11.78 -4.35
C ILE A 69 0.39 12.04 -5.73
N ALA A 70 1.53 11.40 -6.04
CA ALA A 70 2.15 11.52 -7.35
C ALA A 70 1.23 11.02 -8.47
N ASN A 71 0.57 9.87 -8.28
CA ASN A 71 -0.42 9.32 -9.21
C ASN A 71 -1.59 10.29 -9.43
N ALA A 72 -2.11 10.88 -8.36
CA ALA A 72 -3.19 11.87 -8.45
C ALA A 72 -2.77 13.14 -9.21
N ILE A 73 -1.53 13.62 -9.00
CA ILE A 73 -0.98 14.77 -9.74
C ILE A 73 -0.83 14.44 -11.23
N ILE A 74 -0.27 13.26 -11.55
CA ILE A 74 -0.13 12.80 -12.94
C ILE A 74 -1.50 12.70 -13.58
N GLY A 75 -2.48 12.08 -12.93
CA GLY A 75 -3.85 11.99 -13.41
C GLY A 75 -4.48 13.36 -13.66
N HIS A 76 -4.22 14.33 -12.77
CA HIS A 76 -4.72 15.69 -12.93
C HIS A 76 -4.09 16.42 -14.12
N VAL A 77 -2.78 16.29 -14.32
CA VAL A 77 -2.05 17.02 -15.39
C VAL A 77 -2.27 16.38 -16.75
N THR A 78 -2.26 15.06 -16.84
CA THR A 78 -2.29 14.32 -18.10
C THR A 78 -3.71 13.87 -18.52
N GLY A 79 -4.64 13.84 -17.57
CA GLY A 79 -5.96 13.22 -17.73
C GLY A 79 -5.96 11.69 -17.57
N TYR A 80 -4.79 11.07 -17.37
CA TYR A 80 -4.62 9.61 -17.23
C TYR A 80 -3.78 9.29 -16.01
N PRO A 81 -4.35 8.71 -14.93
CA PRO A 81 -3.57 8.20 -13.82
C PRO A 81 -2.84 6.93 -14.22
N LEU A 82 -1.79 6.60 -13.50
CA LEU A 82 -1.04 5.37 -13.70
C LEU A 82 -1.85 4.13 -13.27
N TRP A 83 -2.66 4.28 -12.22
CA TRP A 83 -3.60 3.26 -11.73
C TRP A 83 -4.81 3.90 -11.07
N SER A 84 -5.87 3.13 -10.94
CA SER A 84 -7.10 3.56 -10.27
C SER A 84 -7.74 2.41 -9.48
N VAL A 85 -8.47 2.74 -8.44
CA VAL A 85 -9.25 1.79 -7.64
C VAL A 85 -10.68 1.72 -8.15
N SER A 86 -11.26 0.52 -8.20
CA SER A 86 -12.67 0.35 -8.53
C SER A 86 -13.56 0.78 -7.37
N ASN A 87 -14.55 1.64 -7.61
CA ASN A 87 -15.49 2.07 -6.59
C ASN A 87 -16.45 0.97 -6.10
N LYS A 88 -16.53 -0.16 -6.82
CA LYS A 88 -17.40 -1.30 -6.46
C LYS A 88 -16.77 -2.25 -5.47
N SER A 89 -15.45 -2.20 -5.29
CA SER A 89 -14.69 -3.14 -4.48
C SER A 89 -14.19 -2.58 -3.16
N THR A 90 -14.47 -1.31 -2.86
CA THR A 90 -13.97 -0.64 -1.66
C THR A 90 -15.04 0.14 -0.93
N THR A 91 -14.87 0.24 0.39
CA THR A 91 -15.77 1.01 1.28
C THR A 91 -15.59 2.51 1.07
N PHE A 92 -14.35 2.99 1.05
CA PHE A 92 -14.05 4.41 0.89
C PHE A 92 -12.86 4.62 -0.04
N ILE A 93 -13.09 5.40 -1.09
CA ILE A 93 -12.02 5.89 -1.96
C ILE A 93 -11.48 7.19 -1.38
N LEU A 94 -10.17 7.27 -1.18
CA LEU A 94 -9.49 8.44 -0.62
C LEU A 94 -8.89 9.33 -1.70
N LEU A 95 -8.22 8.70 -2.67
CA LEU A 95 -7.70 9.30 -3.90
C LEU A 95 -7.96 8.33 -5.05
N ILE A 96 -7.57 8.71 -6.26
CA ILE A 96 -7.79 7.96 -7.49
C ILE A 96 -7.33 6.50 -7.40
N GLY A 97 -6.15 6.27 -6.82
CA GLY A 97 -5.52 4.95 -6.72
C GLY A 97 -5.54 4.35 -5.34
N VAL A 98 -6.16 5.00 -4.34
CA VAL A 98 -6.12 4.52 -2.96
C VAL A 98 -7.48 4.52 -2.26
N CYS A 99 -7.76 3.42 -1.59
CA CYS A 99 -8.88 3.27 -0.67
C CYS A 99 -8.38 2.99 0.76
N TRP A 100 -9.29 3.05 1.72
CA TRP A 100 -8.96 2.79 3.13
C TRP A 100 -8.38 1.42 3.34
N GLU A 101 -9.00 0.39 2.76
CA GLU A 101 -8.59 -1.00 2.88
C GLU A 101 -7.15 -1.18 2.37
N LEU A 102 -6.86 -0.66 1.19
CA LEU A 102 -5.54 -0.76 0.57
C LEU A 102 -4.48 -0.03 1.42
N SER A 103 -4.80 1.17 1.86
CA SER A 103 -3.91 1.98 2.71
C SER A 103 -3.52 1.25 4.01
N MET A 104 -4.49 0.62 4.67
CA MET A 104 -4.25 -0.19 5.87
C MET A 104 -3.42 -1.44 5.57
N MET A 105 -3.64 -2.09 4.43
CA MET A 105 -2.87 -3.26 4.01
C MET A 105 -1.40 -2.91 3.78
N PHE A 106 -1.08 -1.75 3.19
CA PHE A 106 0.31 -1.29 3.04
C PHE A 106 1.00 -1.07 4.39
N SER A 107 0.27 -0.56 5.37
CA SER A 107 0.78 -0.43 6.74
C SER A 107 1.16 -1.79 7.35
N LEU A 108 0.30 -2.81 7.22
CA LEU A 108 0.61 -4.17 7.67
C LEU A 108 1.76 -4.79 6.89
N ALA A 109 1.78 -4.60 5.57
CA ALA A 109 2.84 -5.12 4.71
C ALA A 109 4.22 -4.59 5.11
N GLY A 110 4.33 -3.33 5.54
CA GLY A 110 5.57 -2.77 6.07
C GLY A 110 6.05 -3.48 7.34
N MET A 111 5.15 -3.81 8.25
CA MET A 111 5.48 -4.56 9.47
C MET A 111 5.92 -5.99 9.15
N ILE A 112 5.20 -6.67 8.25
CA ILE A 112 5.51 -8.03 7.83
C ILE A 112 6.89 -8.07 7.16
N SER A 113 7.13 -7.15 6.22
CA SER A 113 8.42 -7.03 5.52
C SER A 113 9.58 -6.86 6.46
N PHE A 114 9.41 -6.01 7.48
CA PHE A 114 10.45 -5.79 8.48
C PHE A 114 10.74 -7.06 9.28
N LYS A 115 9.72 -7.85 9.61
CA LYS A 115 9.86 -9.13 10.32
C LYS A 115 10.48 -10.24 9.47
N MET A 116 10.34 -10.18 8.16
CA MET A 116 10.98 -11.13 7.24
C MET A 116 12.49 -10.90 7.11
N LEU A 117 12.98 -9.70 7.45
CA LEU A 117 14.41 -9.42 7.43
C LEU A 117 15.12 -10.18 8.55
N PRO A 118 16.32 -10.76 8.30
CA PRO A 118 17.10 -11.45 9.32
C PRO A 118 17.56 -10.47 10.41
N ASP A 119 17.75 -10.96 11.63
CA ASP A 119 18.23 -10.16 12.76
C ASP A 119 19.60 -9.53 12.47
N ASP A 120 20.50 -10.30 11.82
CA ASP A 120 21.76 -9.75 11.32
C ASP A 120 21.55 -8.97 10.02
N ARG A 121 21.47 -7.66 10.15
CA ARG A 121 21.28 -6.72 9.03
C ARG A 121 22.48 -6.65 8.06
N ASN A 122 23.62 -7.22 8.43
CA ASN A 122 24.82 -7.30 7.59
C ASN A 122 24.92 -8.63 6.85
N LYS A 123 24.01 -9.56 7.08
CA LYS A 123 23.96 -10.85 6.43
C LYS A 123 23.97 -10.68 4.91
N ARG A 124 24.74 -11.52 4.23
CA ARG A 124 24.82 -11.56 2.77
C ARG A 124 24.40 -12.93 2.27
N TYR A 125 23.60 -12.93 1.22
CA TYR A 125 23.11 -14.13 0.55
C TYR A 125 23.94 -14.41 -0.69
N PHE A 126 24.08 -15.68 -1.05
CA PHE A 126 24.78 -16.13 -2.26
C PHE A 126 26.27 -15.71 -2.34
N ALA A 127 26.92 -15.44 -1.21
CA ALA A 127 28.36 -15.21 -1.18
C ALA A 127 29.09 -16.52 -1.48
N LYS A 128 29.86 -16.58 -2.58
CA LYS A 128 30.65 -17.75 -2.99
C LYS A 128 31.98 -17.29 -3.60
N ASN A 129 33.06 -18.02 -3.29
CA ASN A 129 34.38 -17.84 -3.91
C ASN A 129 34.92 -16.40 -3.89
N GLY A 130 34.87 -15.72 -2.71
CA GLY A 130 35.44 -14.37 -2.57
C GLY A 130 34.61 -13.24 -3.19
N LYS A 131 33.49 -13.51 -3.85
CA LYS A 131 32.56 -12.50 -4.35
C LYS A 131 31.65 -12.02 -3.24
N LYS A 132 31.46 -10.70 -3.16
CA LYS A 132 30.51 -10.08 -2.23
C LYS A 132 29.09 -10.48 -2.65
N GLY A 133 28.42 -11.30 -1.82
CA GLY A 133 27.03 -11.68 -2.03
C GLY A 133 26.05 -10.49 -1.91
N LEU A 134 24.79 -10.73 -2.25
CA LEU A 134 23.71 -9.76 -2.15
C LEU A 134 23.43 -9.39 -0.69
N SER A 135 23.20 -8.12 -0.41
CA SER A 135 22.81 -7.68 0.94
C SER A 135 21.40 -8.19 1.31
N CYS A 136 21.17 -8.46 2.58
CA CYS A 136 19.83 -8.88 3.05
C CYS A 136 18.77 -7.82 2.74
N LYS A 137 19.12 -6.55 2.75
CA LYS A 137 18.21 -5.44 2.39
C LYS A 137 17.75 -5.51 0.93
N LEU A 138 18.66 -5.85 0.01
CA LEU A 138 18.32 -5.99 -1.41
C LEU A 138 17.44 -7.23 -1.62
N VAL A 139 17.78 -8.35 -0.98
CA VAL A 139 16.98 -9.58 -1.07
C VAL A 139 15.57 -9.34 -0.53
N GLY A 140 15.44 -8.72 0.65
CA GLY A 140 14.14 -8.37 1.22
C GLY A 140 13.33 -7.41 0.33
N ALA A 141 13.98 -6.43 -0.30
CA ALA A 141 13.30 -5.54 -1.24
C ALA A 141 12.77 -6.29 -2.47
N VAL A 142 13.55 -7.25 -3.01
CA VAL A 142 13.11 -8.09 -4.13
C VAL A 142 11.97 -9.01 -3.73
N GLU A 143 12.07 -9.66 -2.56
CA GLU A 143 10.99 -10.51 -2.03
C GLU A 143 9.69 -9.72 -1.88
N MET A 144 9.76 -8.50 -1.37
CA MET A 144 8.59 -7.64 -1.24
C MET A 144 8.02 -7.21 -2.59
N ALA A 145 8.87 -6.84 -3.55
CA ALA A 145 8.42 -6.49 -4.89
C ALA A 145 7.69 -7.66 -5.56
N VAL A 146 8.21 -8.89 -5.40
CA VAL A 146 7.56 -10.10 -5.91
C VAL A 146 6.22 -10.35 -5.22
N LEU A 147 6.15 -10.23 -3.89
CA LEU A 147 4.91 -10.39 -3.15
C LEU A 147 3.84 -9.39 -3.57
N PHE A 148 4.20 -8.12 -3.74
CA PHE A 148 3.27 -7.10 -4.23
C PHE A 148 2.81 -7.38 -5.66
N ALA A 149 3.72 -7.74 -6.57
CA ALA A 149 3.37 -8.08 -7.95
C ALA A 149 2.43 -9.29 -8.02
N LEU A 150 2.66 -10.31 -7.20
CA LEU A 150 1.76 -11.46 -7.09
C LEU A 150 0.39 -11.04 -6.54
N PHE A 151 0.37 -10.23 -5.48
CA PHE A 151 -0.87 -9.75 -4.88
C PHE A 151 -1.73 -8.96 -5.89
N GLU A 152 -1.14 -8.04 -6.63
CA GLU A 152 -1.82 -7.27 -7.67
C GLU A 152 -2.30 -8.15 -8.84
N SER A 153 -1.62 -9.27 -9.10
CA SER A 153 -2.01 -10.20 -10.18
C SER A 153 -3.24 -11.05 -9.83
N PHE A 154 -3.59 -11.14 -8.54
CA PHE A 154 -4.73 -11.93 -8.05
C PHE A 154 -5.94 -11.07 -7.64
N LEU A 155 -5.82 -9.74 -7.66
CA LEU A 155 -6.91 -8.80 -7.39
C LEU A 155 -7.53 -8.27 -8.69
#